data_1d35a879dd53c1e10fcbb67f2b9ea9dc
#
_entry.id   1d35a879dd53c1e10fcbb67f2b9ea9dc
#
_cell.length_a   1.000
_cell.length_b   1.000
_cell.length_c   1.000
_cell.angle_alpha   90.00
_cell.angle_beta   90.00
_cell.angle_gamma   90.00
#
_symmetry.space_group_name_H-M   'P 1'
#
loop_
_entity.id
_entity.type
_entity.pdbx_description
1 polymer ?
#
loop_
_entity_poly.entity_id
_entity_poly.type
_entity_poly.pdbx_seq_one_letter_code
_entity_poly.pdbx_strand_id
1 'polypeptide(L)'
;EAGLTIGYVNTIRVSVQPDKLQRIASRYPDLNTEWLMTGVGPMTRGGSVKTSTATNKAETPNVFTAPLLPLAAQGGTLNDFVVSIKVAECERVVTPIRDVDFVMTVTGDSMAPDYPNGAQVLIKKVDEKAFIEWGRVYVLDTCNGSVIKEVRKGADDDSVQCYSLNPDPKYQPFAVRFADIYGMYRVLMCMSLK
;
A
#
# COMPACT_ATOMS: atom_id res chain seq x y z
N GLU A 1 18.99 18.78 23.30
CA GLU A 1 19.04 17.30 23.17
C GLU A 1 18.80 16.68 24.53
N ALA A 2 17.98 15.58 24.60
CA ALA A 2 17.65 14.93 25.87
C ALA A 2 18.76 13.95 26.35
N GLY A 3 19.94 13.98 25.71
CA GLY A 3 21.09 13.11 26.02
C GLY A 3 20.83 11.63 25.79
N LEU A 4 19.88 11.29 24.89
CA LEU A 4 19.59 9.93 24.50
C LEU A 4 20.35 9.57 23.21
N THR A 5 20.77 8.33 23.08
CA THR A 5 21.45 7.82 21.87
C THR A 5 20.47 7.81 20.70
N ILE A 6 20.96 8.15 19.50
CA ILE A 6 20.16 8.04 18.26
C ILE A 6 19.64 6.59 18.13
N GLY A 7 18.31 6.46 17.94
CA GLY A 7 17.67 5.16 17.84
C GLY A 7 17.21 4.53 19.16
N TYR A 8 17.37 5.20 20.30
CA TYR A 8 16.90 4.67 21.60
C TYR A 8 15.43 4.27 21.58
N VAL A 9 14.56 5.07 20.95
CA VAL A 9 13.12 4.78 20.85
C VAL A 9 12.86 3.46 20.10
N ASN A 10 13.66 3.14 19.10
CA ASN A 10 13.54 1.90 18.33
C ASN A 10 13.97 0.64 19.11
N THR A 11 14.67 0.82 20.24
CA THR A 11 15.16 -0.27 21.09
C THR A 11 14.28 -0.54 22.30
N ILE A 12 13.28 0.29 22.57
CA ILE A 12 12.33 0.09 23.67
C ILE A 12 11.43 -1.09 23.34
N ARG A 13 11.60 -2.22 24.06
CA ARG A 13 10.82 -3.44 23.84
C ARG A 13 9.74 -3.68 24.90
N VAL A 14 9.94 -3.19 26.13
CA VAL A 14 9.07 -3.50 27.28
C VAL A 14 8.62 -2.22 28.00
N SER A 15 9.55 -1.36 28.39
CA SER A 15 9.24 -0.09 29.06
C SER A 15 10.41 0.88 28.97
N VAL A 16 10.13 2.17 29.16
CA VAL A 16 11.16 3.21 29.26
C VAL A 16 11.77 3.17 30.65
N GLN A 17 13.12 3.13 30.73
CA GLN A 17 13.82 3.16 32.02
C GLN A 17 13.53 4.46 32.79
N PRO A 18 13.35 4.41 34.13
CA PRO A 18 12.92 5.55 34.93
C PRO A 18 13.79 6.82 34.82
N ASP A 19 15.13 6.65 34.77
CA ASP A 19 16.09 7.74 34.59
C ASP A 19 15.94 8.44 33.22
N LYS A 20 15.65 7.69 32.18
CA LYS A 20 15.44 8.21 30.83
C LYS A 20 14.07 8.84 30.68
N LEU A 21 13.06 8.26 31.35
CA LEU A 21 11.73 8.85 31.41
C LEU A 21 11.78 10.25 32.03
N GLN A 22 12.54 10.41 33.14
CA GLN A 22 12.69 11.69 33.80
C GLN A 22 13.39 12.74 32.93
N ARG A 23 14.42 12.33 32.14
CA ARG A 23 15.08 13.23 31.18
C ARG A 23 14.16 13.65 30.03
N ILE A 24 13.35 12.74 29.56
CA ILE A 24 12.35 13.05 28.50
C ILE A 24 11.30 14.01 29.07
N ALA A 25 10.75 13.74 30.24
CA ALA A 25 9.74 14.58 30.89
C ALA A 25 10.26 16.00 31.21
N SER A 26 11.52 16.12 31.62
CA SER A 26 12.15 17.42 31.85
C SER A 26 12.35 18.23 30.59
N ARG A 27 12.59 17.56 29.46
CA ARG A 27 12.82 18.24 28.17
C ARG A 27 11.52 18.58 27.45
N TYR A 28 10.48 17.80 27.69
CA TYR A 28 9.16 17.96 27.08
C TYR A 28 8.10 17.98 28.19
N PRO A 29 7.91 19.12 28.87
CA PRO A 29 7.03 19.23 30.06
C PRO A 29 5.55 18.97 29.72
N ASP A 30 5.16 19.18 28.44
CA ASP A 30 3.80 18.93 27.99
C ASP A 30 3.52 17.46 27.69
N LEU A 31 4.55 16.61 27.71
CA LEU A 31 4.40 15.19 27.41
C LEU A 31 3.73 14.46 28.59
N ASN A 32 2.72 13.66 28.28
CA ASN A 32 2.09 12.78 29.25
C ASN A 32 2.96 11.52 29.45
N THR A 33 3.64 11.47 30.59
CA THR A 33 4.54 10.35 30.94
C THR A 33 3.81 9.04 31.16
N GLU A 34 2.55 9.07 31.59
CA GLU A 34 1.71 7.88 31.69
C GLU A 34 1.39 7.28 30.30
N TRP A 35 1.05 8.14 29.35
CA TRP A 35 0.91 7.72 27.97
C TRP A 35 2.20 7.10 27.40
N LEU A 36 3.35 7.70 27.72
CA LEU A 36 4.64 7.17 27.24
C LEU A 36 4.94 5.78 27.82
N MET A 37 4.44 5.45 28.99
CA MET A 37 4.65 4.14 29.62
C MET A 37 3.61 3.10 29.25
N THR A 38 2.35 3.51 29.12
CA THR A 38 1.21 2.59 28.99
C THR A 38 0.59 2.57 27.60
N GLY A 39 0.85 3.61 26.79
CA GLY A 39 0.17 3.85 25.52
C GLY A 39 -1.28 4.31 25.68
N VAL A 40 -1.77 4.52 26.92
CA VAL A 40 -3.16 4.87 27.22
C VAL A 40 -3.28 6.36 27.54
N GLY A 41 -4.30 7.02 26.96
CA GLY A 41 -4.58 8.44 27.18
C GLY A 41 -3.96 9.37 26.14
N PRO A 42 -4.07 10.71 26.31
CA PRO A 42 -3.52 11.67 25.38
C PRO A 42 -2.00 11.78 25.53
N MET A 43 -1.31 11.98 24.41
CA MET A 43 0.15 12.12 24.36
C MET A 43 0.66 13.37 25.09
N THR A 44 -0.14 14.44 25.14
CA THR A 44 0.22 15.71 25.79
C THR A 44 -0.73 16.07 26.91
N ARG A 45 -0.21 16.69 27.98
CA ARG A 45 -0.99 17.12 29.16
C ARG A 45 -1.99 18.25 28.88
N GLY A 46 -1.85 18.97 27.77
CA GLY A 46 -2.75 20.05 27.34
C GLY A 46 -3.75 19.63 26.24
N GLY A 47 -3.70 18.39 25.80
CA GLY A 47 -4.62 17.88 24.80
C GLY A 47 -6.02 17.71 25.38
N SER A 48 -6.99 18.50 24.92
CA SER A 48 -8.41 18.29 25.21
C SER A 48 -8.78 16.84 24.96
N VAL A 49 -9.04 16.11 26.03
CA VAL A 49 -9.66 14.79 25.96
C VAL A 49 -11.06 15.02 25.35
N LYS A 50 -11.23 14.70 24.08
CA LYS A 50 -12.56 14.30 23.64
C LYS A 50 -12.85 13.01 24.39
N THR A 51 -13.48 13.13 25.53
CA THR A 51 -14.01 12.03 26.34
C THR A 51 -14.95 11.25 25.43
N SER A 52 -14.44 10.20 24.83
CA SER A 52 -15.32 9.19 24.26
C SER A 52 -15.90 8.42 25.43
N THR A 53 -17.03 8.92 25.93
CA THR A 53 -17.95 8.18 26.75
C THR A 53 -18.15 6.82 26.08
N ALA A 54 -17.85 5.75 26.82
CA ALA A 54 -18.17 4.39 26.42
C ALA A 54 -19.71 4.24 26.39
N THR A 55 -20.30 4.73 25.35
CA THR A 55 -21.61 4.29 24.86
C THR A 55 -21.31 3.13 23.93
N ASN A 56 -21.96 1.99 24.16
CA ASN A 56 -22.03 0.84 23.26
C ASN A 56 -22.25 1.31 21.84
N LYS A 57 -21.15 1.62 21.15
CA LYS A 57 -21.17 1.90 19.73
C LYS A 57 -21.15 0.55 19.06
N ALA A 58 -22.28 0.17 18.49
CA ALA A 58 -22.31 -0.88 17.49
C ALA A 58 -21.04 -0.75 16.65
N GLU A 59 -20.30 -1.83 16.51
CA GLU A 59 -19.06 -1.89 15.72
C GLU A 59 -19.39 -1.31 14.34
N THR A 60 -19.01 -0.05 14.13
CA THR A 60 -19.02 0.49 12.77
C THR A 60 -18.07 -0.41 12.01
N PRO A 61 -18.53 -1.09 10.96
CA PRO A 61 -17.66 -1.97 10.19
C PRO A 61 -16.41 -1.16 9.83
N ASN A 62 -15.25 -1.74 10.10
CA ASN A 62 -13.96 -1.11 9.80
C ASN A 62 -13.89 -0.94 8.27
N VAL A 63 -14.34 0.20 7.79
CA VAL A 63 -14.42 0.50 6.35
C VAL A 63 -13.03 0.86 5.90
N PHE A 64 -12.38 -0.04 5.18
CA PHE A 64 -11.11 0.23 4.54
C PHE A 64 -11.33 0.99 3.24
N THR A 65 -10.44 1.90 2.91
CA THR A 65 -10.52 2.65 1.66
C THR A 65 -9.13 2.74 1.03
N ALA A 66 -9.08 2.69 -0.30
CA ALA A 66 -7.87 2.93 -1.07
C ALA A 66 -8.12 3.96 -2.19
N PRO A 67 -7.11 4.71 -2.61
CA PRO A 67 -7.23 5.67 -3.70
C PRO A 67 -7.45 4.95 -5.04
N LEU A 68 -8.43 5.43 -5.81
CA LEU A 68 -8.68 4.99 -7.18
C LEU A 68 -7.74 5.75 -8.13
N LEU A 69 -6.87 5.04 -8.82
CA LEU A 69 -5.98 5.63 -9.81
C LEU A 69 -6.77 6.05 -11.05
N PRO A 70 -6.71 7.32 -11.46
CA PRO A 70 -7.38 7.76 -12.68
C PRO A 70 -6.75 7.11 -13.91
N LEU A 71 -7.56 6.91 -14.96
CA LEU A 71 -7.11 6.32 -16.24
C LEU A 71 -5.91 7.07 -16.85
N ALA A 72 -5.86 8.39 -16.69
CA ALA A 72 -4.74 9.21 -17.15
C ALA A 72 -3.42 8.86 -16.45
N ALA A 73 -3.45 8.38 -15.21
CA ALA A 73 -2.26 7.92 -14.50
C ALA A 73 -1.76 6.57 -15.00
N GLN A 74 -2.62 5.78 -15.66
CA GLN A 74 -2.27 4.47 -16.20
C GLN A 74 -1.52 4.55 -17.54
N GLY A 75 -1.58 5.69 -18.23
CA GLY A 75 -0.81 5.98 -19.46
C GLY A 75 0.57 6.59 -19.22
N GLY A 76 0.89 6.98 -17.98
CA GLY A 76 2.21 7.42 -17.54
C GLY A 76 2.83 6.42 -16.56
N THR A 77 3.98 6.76 -15.97
CA THR A 77 4.55 5.93 -14.91
C THR A 77 3.78 6.11 -13.62
N LEU A 78 3.31 5.00 -13.02
CA LEU A 78 2.64 5.01 -11.69
C LEU A 78 3.59 5.56 -10.62
N ASN A 79 4.89 5.31 -10.78
CA ASN A 79 5.89 5.78 -9.84
C ASN A 79 5.95 7.32 -9.79
N ASP A 80 5.90 7.99 -10.93
CA ASP A 80 5.84 9.45 -11.00
C ASP A 80 4.53 10.00 -10.42
N PHE A 81 3.43 9.26 -10.57
CA PHE A 81 2.14 9.63 -10.01
C PHE A 81 2.12 9.47 -8.49
N VAL A 82 2.71 8.40 -7.97
CA VAL A 82 2.79 8.11 -6.51
C VAL A 82 3.69 9.13 -5.80
N VAL A 83 4.77 9.56 -6.44
CA VAL A 83 5.69 10.60 -5.92
C VAL A 83 5.03 11.99 -5.98
N SER A 84 4.08 12.22 -6.88
CA SER A 84 3.36 13.48 -6.96
C SER A 84 2.23 13.56 -5.91
N ILE A 85 1.98 14.76 -5.39
CA ILE A 85 0.94 15.11 -4.39
C ILE A 85 -0.48 14.68 -4.81
N LYS A 86 -0.66 14.22 -6.05
CA LYS A 86 -1.93 13.87 -6.69
C LYS A 86 -2.65 12.66 -6.08
N VAL A 87 -1.95 11.77 -5.35
CA VAL A 87 -2.59 10.63 -4.66
C VAL A 87 -3.58 11.09 -3.59
N ALA A 88 -3.30 12.22 -2.92
CA ALA A 88 -4.20 12.79 -1.91
C ALA A 88 -5.51 13.32 -2.50
N GLU A 89 -5.51 13.66 -3.78
CA GLU A 89 -6.66 14.20 -4.52
C GLU A 89 -7.50 13.09 -5.19
N CYS A 90 -7.04 11.84 -5.17
CA CYS A 90 -7.75 10.72 -5.76
C CYS A 90 -9.05 10.41 -5.00
N GLU A 91 -10.09 10.07 -5.75
CA GLU A 91 -11.28 9.44 -5.19
C GLU A 91 -10.90 8.20 -4.38
N ARG A 92 -11.52 8.02 -3.23
CA ARG A 92 -11.30 6.85 -2.39
C ARG A 92 -12.44 5.86 -2.52
N VAL A 93 -12.08 4.63 -2.84
CA VAL A 93 -13.03 3.53 -2.97
C VAL A 93 -12.99 2.67 -1.71
N VAL A 94 -14.16 2.24 -1.25
CA VAL A 94 -14.29 1.28 -0.15
C VAL A 94 -13.76 -0.07 -0.61
N THR A 95 -12.85 -0.66 0.18
CA THR A 95 -12.26 -1.96 -0.12
C THR A 95 -12.69 -3.01 0.91
N PRO A 96 -13.04 -4.23 0.48
CA PRO A 96 -13.46 -5.30 1.39
C PRO A 96 -12.28 -5.94 2.14
N ILE A 97 -11.05 -5.64 1.75
CA ILE A 97 -9.81 -6.15 2.34
C ILE A 97 -8.89 -5.03 2.78
N ARG A 98 -8.00 -5.36 3.73
CA ARG A 98 -6.97 -4.45 4.25
C ARG A 98 -5.74 -4.41 3.34
N ASP A 99 -4.85 -3.45 3.62
CA ASP A 99 -3.51 -3.37 3.03
C ASP A 99 -3.52 -3.26 1.49
N VAL A 100 -4.51 -2.55 0.97
CA VAL A 100 -4.62 -2.16 -0.43
C VAL A 100 -3.95 -0.79 -0.59
N ASP A 101 -2.97 -0.70 -1.47
CA ASP A 101 -2.30 0.58 -1.74
C ASP A 101 -3.10 1.41 -2.75
N PHE A 102 -3.63 0.77 -3.80
CA PHE A 102 -4.40 1.43 -4.85
C PHE A 102 -5.53 0.55 -5.38
N VAL A 103 -6.55 1.20 -5.94
CA VAL A 103 -7.54 0.58 -6.82
C VAL A 103 -7.29 1.08 -8.23
N MET A 104 -7.36 0.19 -9.22
CA MET A 104 -7.10 0.49 -10.62
C MET A 104 -8.20 -0.11 -11.49
N THR A 105 -8.64 0.60 -12.52
CA THR A 105 -9.61 0.08 -13.48
C THR A 105 -8.90 -0.70 -14.59
N VAL A 106 -9.37 -1.91 -14.85
CA VAL A 106 -8.85 -2.75 -15.94
C VAL A 106 -9.28 -2.16 -17.28
N THR A 107 -8.32 -2.00 -18.18
CA THR A 107 -8.58 -1.55 -19.55
C THR A 107 -8.16 -2.63 -20.56
N GLY A 108 -9.07 -2.94 -21.47
CA GLY A 108 -8.87 -3.98 -22.48
C GLY A 108 -9.24 -5.39 -22.00
N ASP A 109 -9.14 -6.37 -22.93
CA ASP A 109 -9.69 -7.71 -22.75
C ASP A 109 -8.62 -8.79 -22.60
N SER A 110 -7.34 -8.44 -22.54
CA SER A 110 -6.24 -9.40 -22.50
C SER A 110 -6.26 -10.31 -21.27
N MET A 111 -6.95 -9.91 -20.21
CA MET A 111 -7.07 -10.67 -18.97
C MET A 111 -8.48 -11.21 -18.71
N ALA A 112 -9.40 -11.06 -19.68
CA ALA A 112 -10.74 -11.63 -19.61
C ALA A 112 -10.67 -13.19 -19.69
N PRO A 113 -11.64 -13.92 -19.08
CA PRO A 113 -12.82 -13.41 -18.36
C PRO A 113 -12.56 -13.01 -16.90
N ASP A 114 -11.41 -13.37 -16.29
CA ASP A 114 -11.16 -13.24 -14.85
C ASP A 114 -11.03 -11.77 -14.43
N TYR A 115 -10.46 -10.95 -15.31
CA TYR A 115 -10.31 -9.50 -15.12
C TYR A 115 -10.89 -8.77 -16.34
N PRO A 116 -12.21 -8.63 -16.44
CA PRO A 116 -12.86 -8.04 -17.61
C PRO A 116 -12.59 -6.53 -17.68
N ASN A 117 -12.71 -5.99 -18.89
CA ASN A 117 -12.64 -4.55 -19.12
C ASN A 117 -13.66 -3.80 -18.23
N GLY A 118 -13.21 -2.71 -17.57
CA GLY A 118 -14.00 -1.92 -16.64
C GLY A 118 -14.05 -2.48 -15.22
N ALA A 119 -13.55 -3.67 -14.93
CA ALA A 119 -13.40 -4.18 -13.58
C ALA A 119 -12.41 -3.34 -12.77
N GLN A 120 -12.56 -3.32 -11.47
CA GLN A 120 -11.59 -2.69 -10.56
C GLN A 120 -10.72 -3.77 -9.91
N VAL A 121 -9.42 -3.58 -9.92
CA VAL A 121 -8.45 -4.43 -9.23
C VAL A 121 -7.85 -3.69 -8.05
N LEU A 122 -7.80 -4.40 -6.92
CA LEU A 122 -7.15 -3.94 -5.70
C LEU A 122 -5.71 -4.41 -5.74
N ILE A 123 -4.77 -3.49 -5.64
CA ILE A 123 -3.36 -3.76 -5.84
C ILE A 123 -2.53 -3.32 -4.63
N LYS A 124 -1.44 -4.05 -4.40
CA LYS A 124 -0.45 -3.76 -3.37
C LYS A 124 0.94 -3.73 -3.98
N LYS A 125 1.72 -2.70 -3.68
CA LYS A 125 3.09 -2.59 -4.13
C LYS A 125 3.94 -3.75 -3.58
N VAL A 126 4.74 -4.35 -4.44
CA VAL A 126 5.72 -5.35 -4.03
C VAL A 126 6.98 -4.63 -3.59
N ASP A 127 7.47 -4.94 -2.40
CA ASP A 127 8.74 -4.41 -1.90
C ASP A 127 9.90 -4.95 -2.75
N GLU A 128 10.90 -4.11 -3.03
CA GLU A 128 12.08 -4.49 -3.83
C GLU A 128 12.85 -5.69 -3.25
N LYS A 129 12.72 -5.92 -1.94
CA LYS A 129 13.34 -7.06 -1.23
C LYS A 129 12.44 -8.28 -1.14
N ALA A 130 11.17 -8.18 -1.58
CA ALA A 130 10.25 -9.29 -1.55
C ALA A 130 10.51 -10.21 -2.76
N PHE A 131 10.29 -11.51 -2.56
CA PHE A 131 10.32 -12.45 -3.67
C PHE A 131 9.05 -12.31 -4.53
N ILE A 132 9.18 -12.60 -5.82
CA ILE A 132 8.07 -12.61 -6.76
C ILE A 132 7.40 -14.00 -6.71
N GLU A 133 6.09 -14.02 -6.46
CA GLU A 133 5.30 -15.24 -6.57
C GLU A 133 4.94 -15.48 -8.05
N TRP A 134 5.65 -16.40 -8.69
CA TRP A 134 5.42 -16.73 -10.10
C TRP A 134 4.04 -17.35 -10.34
N GLY A 135 3.45 -17.03 -11.48
CA GLY A 135 2.10 -17.48 -11.83
C GLY A 135 0.97 -16.67 -11.16
N ARG A 136 1.29 -15.54 -10.54
CA ARG A 136 0.30 -14.60 -10.03
C ARG A 136 0.10 -13.43 -10.98
N VAL A 137 -1.03 -12.77 -10.82
CA VAL A 137 -1.35 -11.57 -11.59
C VAL A 137 -0.77 -10.34 -10.90
N TYR A 138 -0.05 -9.56 -11.68
CA TYR A 138 0.55 -8.28 -11.27
C TYR A 138 0.16 -7.16 -12.22
N VAL A 139 0.14 -5.96 -11.69
CA VAL A 139 0.25 -4.74 -12.48
C VAL A 139 1.72 -4.37 -12.54
N LEU A 140 2.27 -4.29 -13.73
CA LEU A 140 3.63 -3.81 -13.98
C LEU A 140 3.54 -2.38 -14.49
N ASP A 141 4.24 -1.49 -13.82
CA ASP A 141 4.45 -0.12 -14.24
C ASP A 141 5.72 -0.06 -15.08
N THR A 142 5.58 0.22 -16.37
CA THR A 142 6.68 0.17 -17.32
C THR A 142 6.82 1.48 -18.09
N CYS A 143 7.92 1.64 -18.82
CA CYS A 143 8.14 2.80 -19.70
C CYS A 143 7.04 2.96 -20.78
N ASN A 144 6.29 1.91 -21.09
CA ASN A 144 5.17 1.92 -22.02
C ASN A 144 3.79 2.05 -21.36
N GLY A 145 3.77 2.42 -20.06
CA GLY A 145 2.58 2.48 -19.24
C GLY A 145 2.35 1.22 -18.41
N SER A 146 1.20 1.18 -17.72
CA SER A 146 0.86 0.08 -16.83
C SER A 146 0.16 -1.05 -17.55
N VAL A 147 0.60 -2.28 -17.30
CA VAL A 147 -0.01 -3.49 -17.85
C VAL A 147 -0.39 -4.47 -16.75
N ILE A 148 -1.55 -5.12 -16.88
CA ILE A 148 -1.96 -6.21 -15.99
C ILE A 148 -1.70 -7.54 -16.70
N LYS A 149 -0.90 -8.44 -16.07
CA LYS A 149 -0.51 -9.75 -16.64
C LYS A 149 -0.29 -10.79 -15.54
N GLU A 150 -0.46 -12.05 -15.90
CA GLU A 150 0.14 -13.14 -15.13
C GLU A 150 1.64 -13.12 -15.37
N VAL A 151 2.43 -13.09 -14.28
CA VAL A 151 3.88 -12.97 -14.36
C VAL A 151 4.51 -14.32 -14.04
N ARG A 152 5.34 -14.78 -14.93
CA ARG A 152 6.15 -16.00 -14.78
C ARG A 152 7.64 -15.67 -14.87
N LYS A 153 8.48 -16.61 -14.42
CA LYS A 153 9.93 -16.46 -14.56
C LYS A 153 10.31 -16.32 -16.04
N GLY A 154 11.16 -15.35 -16.33
CA GLY A 154 11.70 -15.14 -17.67
C GLY A 154 12.67 -16.26 -18.10
N ALA A 155 13.13 -16.18 -19.34
CA ALA A 155 14.14 -17.09 -19.87
C ALA A 155 15.53 -16.86 -19.23
N ASP A 156 15.76 -15.67 -18.72
CA ASP A 156 16.93 -15.24 -17.97
C ASP A 156 16.53 -14.67 -16.61
N ASP A 157 17.52 -14.38 -15.78
CA ASP A 157 17.28 -13.83 -14.45
C ASP A 157 17.01 -12.31 -14.46
N ASP A 158 17.16 -11.64 -15.60
CA ASP A 158 16.98 -10.19 -15.77
C ASP A 158 15.61 -9.81 -16.35
N SER A 159 14.73 -10.78 -16.59
CA SER A 159 13.42 -10.55 -17.19
C SER A 159 12.29 -11.34 -16.55
N VAL A 160 11.07 -10.86 -16.75
CA VAL A 160 9.84 -11.58 -16.45
C VAL A 160 9.11 -11.88 -17.75
N GLN A 161 8.39 -13.01 -17.78
CA GLN A 161 7.50 -13.37 -18.87
C GLN A 161 6.06 -13.02 -18.50
N CYS A 162 5.42 -12.22 -19.33
CA CYS A 162 4.06 -11.73 -19.14
C CYS A 162 3.08 -12.52 -20.00
N TYR A 163 2.06 -13.08 -19.37
CA TYR A 163 1.01 -13.86 -20.01
C TYR A 163 -0.34 -13.18 -19.88
N SER A 164 -1.11 -13.20 -20.94
CA SER A 164 -2.53 -12.86 -20.94
C SER A 164 -3.34 -14.06 -20.49
N LEU A 165 -4.39 -13.88 -19.69
CA LEU A 165 -5.31 -14.96 -19.31
C LEU A 165 -6.36 -15.21 -20.41
N ASN A 166 -6.61 -14.22 -21.27
CA ASN A 166 -7.47 -14.41 -22.43
C ASN A 166 -6.80 -15.35 -23.45
N PRO A 167 -7.44 -16.49 -23.79
CA PRO A 167 -6.87 -17.50 -24.70
C PRO A 167 -6.83 -17.09 -26.17
N ASP A 168 -7.36 -15.92 -26.54
CA ASP A 168 -7.35 -15.43 -27.90
C ASP A 168 -5.90 -15.35 -28.42
N PRO A 169 -5.56 -16.00 -29.57
CA PRO A 169 -4.20 -16.04 -30.11
C PRO A 169 -3.55 -14.68 -30.38
N LYS A 170 -4.32 -13.60 -30.47
CA LYS A 170 -3.76 -12.25 -30.63
C LYS A 170 -2.97 -11.78 -29.39
N TYR A 171 -3.24 -12.37 -28.22
CA TYR A 171 -2.56 -12.00 -26.97
C TYR A 171 -1.34 -12.89 -26.70
N GLN A 172 -0.31 -12.75 -27.52
CA GLN A 172 0.93 -13.49 -27.35
C GLN A 172 1.67 -13.09 -26.07
N PRO A 173 2.34 -14.04 -25.39
CA PRO A 173 3.24 -13.73 -24.29
C PRO A 173 4.40 -12.86 -24.74
N PHE A 174 4.89 -11.98 -23.84
CA PHE A 174 6.04 -11.13 -24.09
C PHE A 174 6.91 -11.01 -22.84
N ALA A 175 8.19 -10.73 -23.04
CA ALA A 175 9.13 -10.52 -21.94
C ALA A 175 9.26 -9.03 -21.64
N VAL A 176 9.46 -8.70 -20.35
CA VAL A 176 9.80 -7.35 -19.87
C VAL A 176 11.04 -7.46 -18.99
N ARG A 177 12.06 -6.65 -19.25
CA ARG A 177 13.25 -6.63 -18.42
C ARG A 177 12.97 -5.92 -17.10
N PHE A 178 13.59 -6.37 -16.01
CA PHE A 178 13.45 -5.71 -14.71
C PHE A 178 13.87 -4.22 -14.76
N ALA A 179 14.85 -3.88 -15.59
CA ALA A 179 15.28 -2.50 -15.79
C ALA A 179 14.21 -1.58 -16.40
N ASP A 180 13.22 -2.17 -17.11
CA ASP A 180 12.12 -1.44 -17.74
C ASP A 180 10.85 -1.43 -16.86
N ILE A 181 10.90 -2.02 -15.64
CA ILE A 181 9.82 -2.06 -14.66
C ILE A 181 10.11 -1.03 -13.56
N TYR A 182 9.33 0.02 -13.49
CA TYR A 182 9.44 1.07 -12.47
C TYR A 182 8.72 0.71 -11.18
N GLY A 183 7.72 -0.17 -11.26
CA GLY A 183 6.99 -0.66 -10.11
C GLY A 183 6.23 -1.95 -10.42
N MET A 184 6.14 -2.82 -9.42
CA MET A 184 5.37 -4.05 -9.50
C MET A 184 4.34 -4.05 -8.38
N TYR A 185 3.09 -4.33 -8.74
CA TYR A 185 1.97 -4.36 -7.80
C TYR A 185 1.24 -5.69 -7.93
N ARG A 186 1.13 -6.41 -6.82
CA ARG A 186 0.37 -7.66 -6.78
C ARG A 186 -1.13 -7.36 -6.81
N VAL A 187 -1.88 -8.04 -7.65
CA VAL A 187 -3.34 -8.01 -7.62
C VAL A 187 -3.84 -8.87 -6.47
N LEU A 188 -4.57 -8.26 -5.55
CA LEU A 188 -5.13 -8.92 -4.37
C LEU A 188 -6.56 -9.39 -4.61
N MET A 189 -7.35 -8.61 -5.35
CA MET A 189 -8.76 -8.89 -5.62
C MET A 189 -9.19 -8.18 -6.92
N CYS A 190 -10.13 -8.76 -7.62
CA CYS A 190 -10.86 -8.14 -8.71
C CYS A 190 -12.32 -7.92 -8.30
N MET A 191 -12.84 -6.73 -8.52
CA MET A 191 -14.24 -6.37 -8.34
C MET A 191 -14.84 -6.06 -9.71
N SER A 192 -15.80 -6.87 -10.13
CA SER A 192 -16.53 -6.72 -11.39
C SER A 192 -18.02 -6.63 -11.10
N LEU A 193 -18.67 -5.63 -11.65
CA LEU A 193 -20.12 -5.58 -11.69
C LEU A 193 -20.58 -6.48 -12.84
N LYS A 194 -21.42 -7.46 -12.53
CA LYS A 194 -22.11 -8.29 -13.52
C LYS A 194 -23.48 -7.70 -13.81
#